data_ae4b59a0573d3c3ddd0e9875961d054f
#
_entry.id   ae4b59a0573d3c3ddd0e9875961d054f
#
_cell.length_a   1.000
_cell.length_b   1.000
_cell.length_c   1.000
_cell.angle_alpha   90.00
_cell.angle_beta   90.00
_cell.angle_gamma   90.00
#
_symmetry.space_group_name_H-M   'P 1'
#
loop_
_entity.id
_entity.type
_entity.pdbx_description
1 polymer ?
#
loop_
_entity_poly.entity_id
_entity_poly.type
_entity_poly.pdbx_seq_one_letter_code
_entity_poly.pdbx_strand_id
1 'polypeptide(L)'
;MPMNEYADLLIIGAGPAGMAAALAAAPSGARIVMLDDNPLPGGQIWRDGPQANVPDQARRLRERLQACSNIRRHAGTRVIASPGPKQLLVENDDAGWLISYDKLILCTGARELLLPFPGWTLPGVTGAGGLQALIKAGLPVQGERVVIAGSGPLLLASAATAKKHGAQIQRIAEQASRTAVAGFAAQLPRWPGKWLQSFSLFDRHYRTATHVLAALGTDRLEGVRLQQQGKIIELECDRLACGFGLIPNIQLGQALGYAIEGQALAVDAWQASRVDHYAAGECTGFGGSELALVEGAIAGHAAVGDLEAARQLWPRRARWQGFAKALNQAFALDPQLKSLARPDTLVCRCEDVPYGALTGHTDWREAKLASRCGMGACQGRVCGGAVQHLFGWQPSAPRPPFSPARIETLMCLDDTPPA
;
A
#
# COMPACT_ATOMS: atom_id res chain seq x y z
N MET A 1 32.06 12.53 -7.71
CA MET A 1 31.23 12.95 -8.85
C MET A 1 29.92 12.20 -8.74
N PRO A 2 28.76 12.85 -8.80
CA PRO A 2 27.49 12.11 -8.83
C PRO A 2 27.51 11.16 -10.02
N MET A 3 27.24 9.87 -9.77
CA MET A 3 27.12 8.89 -10.85
C MET A 3 25.82 9.19 -11.60
N ASN A 4 25.92 9.53 -12.88
CA ASN A 4 24.75 9.58 -13.74
C ASN A 4 24.50 8.17 -14.28
N GLU A 5 23.32 7.61 -14.00
CA GLU A 5 22.89 6.33 -14.52
C GLU A 5 21.82 6.54 -15.61
N TYR A 6 21.77 5.63 -16.57
CA TYR A 6 20.76 5.67 -17.61
C TYR A 6 20.06 4.32 -17.75
N ALA A 7 18.75 4.36 -17.96
CA ALA A 7 17.90 3.20 -18.20
C ALA A 7 17.05 3.38 -19.46
N ASP A 8 16.98 2.37 -20.33
CA ASP A 8 15.99 2.33 -21.40
C ASP A 8 14.57 2.19 -20.76
N LEU A 9 14.49 1.45 -19.65
CA LEU A 9 13.28 1.28 -18.85
C LEU A 9 13.58 1.40 -17.36
N LEU A 10 12.99 2.39 -16.70
CA LEU A 10 13.04 2.57 -15.25
C LEU A 10 11.75 2.06 -14.61
N ILE A 11 11.86 1.26 -13.56
CA ILE A 11 10.73 0.71 -12.80
C ILE A 11 10.83 1.14 -11.34
N ILE A 12 9.81 1.80 -10.81
CA ILE A 12 9.77 2.21 -9.40
C ILE A 12 8.86 1.27 -8.61
N GLY A 13 9.47 0.48 -7.72
CA GLY A 13 8.83 -0.53 -6.91
C GLY A 13 9.13 -1.95 -7.41
N ALA A 14 9.67 -2.79 -6.52
CA ALA A 14 9.94 -4.22 -6.78
C ALA A 14 8.92 -5.15 -6.11
N GLY A 15 7.68 -4.70 -5.98
CA GLY A 15 6.53 -5.54 -5.62
C GLY A 15 6.12 -6.49 -6.75
N PRO A 16 5.01 -7.24 -6.60
CA PRO A 16 4.53 -8.16 -7.64
C PRO A 16 4.44 -7.54 -9.03
N ALA A 17 3.88 -6.32 -9.13
CA ALA A 17 3.74 -5.63 -10.40
C ALA A 17 5.10 -5.28 -11.03
N GLY A 18 6.02 -4.69 -10.25
CA GLY A 18 7.34 -4.30 -10.76
C GLY A 18 8.19 -5.50 -11.19
N MET A 19 8.17 -6.59 -10.41
CA MET A 19 8.86 -7.83 -10.78
C MET A 19 8.30 -8.42 -12.09
N ALA A 20 6.97 -8.43 -12.25
CA ALA A 20 6.33 -8.91 -13.47
C ALA A 20 6.63 -8.00 -14.66
N ALA A 21 6.66 -6.68 -14.48
CA ALA A 21 7.01 -5.72 -15.52
C ALA A 21 8.46 -5.91 -16.00
N ALA A 22 9.41 -6.02 -15.07
CA ALA A 22 10.81 -6.22 -15.40
C ALA A 22 11.02 -7.54 -16.17
N LEU A 23 10.42 -8.64 -15.71
CA LEU A 23 10.53 -9.95 -16.35
C LEU A 23 9.84 -10.01 -17.72
N ALA A 24 8.77 -9.25 -17.93
CA ALA A 24 8.10 -9.14 -19.23
C ALA A 24 8.94 -8.33 -20.23
N ALA A 25 9.59 -7.28 -19.76
CA ALA A 25 10.44 -6.44 -20.59
C ALA A 25 11.84 -7.03 -20.88
N ALA A 26 12.36 -7.90 -20.00
CA ALA A 26 13.74 -8.42 -20.09
C ALA A 26 14.11 -9.08 -21.44
N PRO A 27 13.22 -9.86 -22.13
CA PRO A 27 13.55 -10.48 -23.40
C PRO A 27 13.86 -9.48 -24.54
N SER A 28 13.46 -8.21 -24.41
CA SER A 28 13.79 -7.17 -25.40
C SER A 28 15.27 -6.80 -25.44
N GLY A 29 16.05 -7.17 -24.40
CA GLY A 29 17.44 -6.74 -24.24
C GLY A 29 17.61 -5.32 -23.72
N ALA A 30 16.51 -4.58 -23.47
CA ALA A 30 16.55 -3.24 -22.90
C ALA A 30 17.27 -3.22 -21.54
N ARG A 31 18.01 -2.15 -21.26
CA ARG A 31 18.64 -1.90 -19.97
C ARG A 31 17.57 -1.47 -18.96
N ILE A 32 17.23 -2.37 -18.05
CA ILE A 32 16.18 -2.18 -17.06
C ILE A 32 16.80 -1.83 -15.72
N VAL A 33 16.39 -0.71 -15.13
CA VAL A 33 16.75 -0.34 -13.76
C VAL A 33 15.50 -0.40 -12.90
N MET A 34 15.58 -1.08 -11.74
CA MET A 34 14.52 -1.18 -10.76
C MET A 34 14.94 -0.50 -9.47
N LEU A 35 14.11 0.39 -8.94
CA LEU A 35 14.30 1.02 -7.63
C LEU A 35 13.25 0.51 -6.65
N ASP A 36 13.65 0.20 -5.42
CA ASP A 36 12.74 -0.14 -4.34
C ASP A 36 13.32 0.37 -3.01
N ASP A 37 12.47 0.95 -2.16
CA ASP A 37 12.86 1.42 -0.84
C ASP A 37 13.01 0.28 0.19
N ASN A 38 12.62 -0.94 -0.17
CA ASN A 38 12.85 -2.13 0.63
C ASN A 38 14.16 -2.83 0.23
N PRO A 39 14.80 -3.54 1.18
CA PRO A 39 16.06 -4.25 0.90
C PRO A 39 15.88 -5.45 -0.04
N LEU A 40 14.70 -6.08 -0.04
CA LEU A 40 14.41 -7.26 -0.84
C LEU A 40 13.16 -7.07 -1.70
N PRO A 41 13.11 -7.63 -2.93
CA PRO A 41 11.95 -7.53 -3.78
C PRO A 41 10.79 -8.37 -3.23
N GLY A 42 9.55 -7.90 -3.48
CA GLY A 42 8.33 -8.56 -3.01
C GLY A 42 7.27 -7.58 -2.52
N GLY A 43 7.65 -6.32 -2.30
CA GLY A 43 6.77 -5.28 -1.77
C GLY A 43 6.21 -5.66 -0.40
N GLN A 44 5.04 -5.14 -0.05
CA GLN A 44 4.44 -5.37 1.27
C GLN A 44 3.89 -6.79 1.40
N ILE A 45 3.29 -7.35 0.36
CA ILE A 45 2.61 -8.65 0.42
C ILE A 45 3.59 -9.82 0.56
N TRP A 46 4.75 -9.75 -0.11
CA TRP A 46 5.82 -10.75 -0.05
C TRP A 46 7.05 -10.23 0.70
N ARG A 47 6.79 -9.36 1.69
CA ARG A 47 7.85 -8.83 2.57
C ARG A 47 8.60 -9.99 3.21
N ASP A 48 9.93 -9.95 3.08
CA ASP A 48 10.83 -10.90 3.70
C ASP A 48 11.22 -10.44 5.11
N GLY A 49 11.81 -11.34 5.89
CA GLY A 49 12.29 -11.07 7.22
C GLY A 49 12.67 -12.36 7.96
N PRO A 50 13.25 -12.27 9.15
CA PRO A 50 13.73 -13.42 9.91
C PRO A 50 12.66 -14.51 10.18
N GLN A 51 11.39 -14.10 10.25
CA GLN A 51 10.25 -14.98 10.49
C GLN A 51 9.27 -15.04 9.30
N ALA A 52 9.68 -14.54 8.15
CA ALA A 52 8.85 -14.57 6.95
C ALA A 52 8.84 -15.94 6.29
N ASN A 53 7.67 -16.39 5.87
CA ASN A 53 7.53 -17.52 4.96
C ASN A 53 7.18 -16.97 3.57
N VAL A 54 8.21 -16.79 2.74
CA VAL A 54 8.03 -16.25 1.39
C VAL A 54 7.40 -17.33 0.49
N PRO A 55 6.26 -17.05 -0.18
CA PRO A 55 5.62 -18.03 -1.07
C PRO A 55 6.52 -18.46 -2.23
N ASP A 56 6.35 -19.69 -2.71
CA ASP A 56 7.12 -20.24 -3.84
C ASP A 56 7.04 -19.37 -5.09
N GLN A 57 5.90 -18.79 -5.36
CA GLN A 57 5.71 -17.86 -6.45
C GLN A 57 6.66 -16.66 -6.36
N ALA A 58 6.80 -16.07 -5.18
CA ALA A 58 7.70 -14.94 -4.97
C ALA A 58 9.18 -15.35 -5.09
N ARG A 59 9.54 -16.53 -4.55
CA ARG A 59 10.92 -17.07 -4.70
C ARG A 59 11.29 -17.26 -6.17
N ARG A 60 10.43 -17.94 -6.95
CA ARG A 60 10.65 -18.15 -8.39
C ARG A 60 10.79 -16.85 -9.18
N LEU A 61 9.99 -15.82 -8.84
CA LEU A 61 10.12 -14.52 -9.50
C LEU A 61 11.43 -13.84 -9.16
N ARG A 62 11.88 -13.91 -7.90
CA ARG A 62 13.20 -13.39 -7.48
C ARG A 62 14.36 -14.09 -8.18
N GLU A 63 14.32 -15.43 -8.25
CA GLU A 63 15.33 -16.23 -8.95
C GLU A 63 15.41 -15.86 -10.45
N ARG A 64 14.25 -15.71 -11.09
CA ARG A 64 14.18 -15.27 -12.49
C ARG A 64 14.73 -13.86 -12.69
N LEU A 65 14.43 -12.92 -11.80
CA LEU A 65 15.01 -11.57 -11.85
C LEU A 65 16.53 -11.59 -11.73
N GLN A 66 17.07 -12.38 -10.82
CA GLN A 66 18.51 -12.54 -10.62
C GLN A 66 19.22 -13.15 -11.83
N ALA A 67 18.53 -14.00 -12.58
CA ALA A 67 19.05 -14.63 -13.79
C ALA A 67 19.12 -13.68 -15.01
N CYS A 68 18.44 -12.53 -14.98
CA CYS A 68 18.43 -11.57 -16.07
C CYS A 68 19.60 -10.59 -15.93
N SER A 69 20.59 -10.67 -16.82
CA SER A 69 21.79 -9.81 -16.79
C SER A 69 21.51 -8.34 -17.16
N ASN A 70 20.42 -8.08 -17.86
CA ASN A 70 20.02 -6.73 -18.29
C ASN A 70 19.09 -6.03 -17.26
N ILE A 71 18.84 -6.64 -16.09
CA ILE A 71 18.08 -6.01 -15.00
C ILE A 71 19.03 -5.65 -13.86
N ARG A 72 19.17 -4.36 -13.58
CA ARG A 72 19.87 -3.85 -12.39
C ARG A 72 18.85 -3.42 -11.34
N ARG A 73 19.02 -3.86 -10.10
CA ARG A 73 18.15 -3.46 -8.99
C ARG A 73 18.94 -2.67 -7.94
N HIS A 74 18.41 -1.51 -7.58
CA HIS A 74 18.85 -0.72 -6.45
C HIS A 74 17.86 -0.88 -5.29
N ALA A 75 18.31 -1.54 -4.24
CA ALA A 75 17.57 -1.74 -3.00
C ALA A 75 17.73 -0.53 -2.07
N GLY A 76 16.79 -0.33 -1.14
CA GLY A 76 16.83 0.77 -0.18
C GLY A 76 16.83 2.15 -0.85
N THR A 77 16.36 2.25 -2.11
CA THR A 77 16.51 3.46 -2.93
C THR A 77 15.17 4.20 -3.05
N ARG A 78 15.19 5.48 -2.73
CA ARG A 78 14.04 6.39 -2.76
C ARG A 78 14.20 7.44 -3.84
N VAL A 79 13.07 7.83 -4.43
CA VAL A 79 13.01 8.98 -5.35
C VAL A 79 12.88 10.26 -4.52
N ILE A 80 13.77 11.20 -4.76
CA ILE A 80 13.87 12.47 -4.01
C ILE A 80 13.26 13.62 -4.79
N ALA A 81 13.59 13.72 -6.09
CA ALA A 81 13.13 14.81 -6.95
C ALA A 81 13.05 14.37 -8.41
N SER A 82 12.42 15.19 -9.23
CA SER A 82 12.46 15.12 -10.69
C SER A 82 12.98 16.48 -11.21
N PRO A 83 14.29 16.62 -11.38
CA PRO A 83 14.89 17.90 -11.73
C PRO A 83 14.68 18.31 -13.19
N GLY A 84 14.34 17.34 -14.06
CA GLY A 84 14.11 17.60 -15.47
C GLY A 84 13.24 16.51 -16.12
N PRO A 85 12.92 16.68 -17.41
CA PRO A 85 12.20 15.68 -18.17
C PRO A 85 12.97 14.35 -18.17
N LYS A 86 12.25 13.25 -17.88
CA LYS A 86 12.82 11.89 -17.87
C LYS A 86 14.08 11.73 -17.00
N GLN A 87 14.15 12.50 -15.89
CA GLN A 87 15.24 12.43 -14.94
C GLN A 87 14.72 12.41 -13.51
N LEU A 88 15.29 11.53 -12.67
CA LEU A 88 15.00 11.44 -11.24
C LEU A 88 16.28 11.56 -10.45
N LEU A 89 16.25 12.35 -9.37
CA LEU A 89 17.23 12.30 -8.29
C LEU A 89 16.78 11.22 -7.31
N VAL A 90 17.67 10.29 -7.02
CA VAL A 90 17.44 9.16 -6.14
C VAL A 90 18.48 9.07 -5.05
N GLU A 91 18.17 8.38 -3.96
CA GLU A 91 19.03 8.22 -2.80
C GLU A 91 18.85 6.83 -2.19
N ASN A 92 19.96 6.21 -1.83
CA ASN A 92 20.00 5.07 -0.90
C ASN A 92 20.83 5.44 0.35
N ASP A 93 21.13 4.46 1.20
CA ASP A 93 21.90 4.73 2.43
C ASP A 93 23.34 5.17 2.15
N ASP A 94 23.91 4.84 0.98
CA ASP A 94 25.31 5.11 0.63
C ASP A 94 25.47 6.44 -0.12
N ALA A 95 24.60 6.75 -1.11
CA ALA A 95 24.78 7.85 -2.05
C ALA A 95 23.45 8.39 -2.59
N GLY A 96 23.52 9.62 -3.13
CA GLY A 96 22.52 10.20 -4.03
C GLY A 96 23.06 10.30 -5.45
N TRP A 97 22.22 10.07 -6.46
CA TRP A 97 22.61 10.18 -7.87
C TRP A 97 21.42 10.47 -8.79
N LEU A 98 21.72 10.86 -10.03
CA LEU A 98 20.72 11.11 -11.05
C LEU A 98 20.52 9.86 -11.92
N ILE A 99 19.28 9.53 -12.23
CA ILE A 99 18.92 8.51 -13.21
C ILE A 99 18.12 9.17 -14.33
N SER A 100 18.64 9.05 -15.57
CA SER A 100 17.91 9.39 -16.78
C SER A 100 17.25 8.14 -17.37
N TYR A 101 16.09 8.28 -17.98
CA TYR A 101 15.35 7.14 -18.52
C TYR A 101 14.60 7.50 -19.80
N ASP A 102 14.36 6.51 -20.67
CA ASP A 102 13.49 6.68 -21.82
C ASP A 102 12.02 6.45 -21.43
N LYS A 103 11.77 5.37 -20.70
CA LYS A 103 10.43 4.97 -20.26
C LYS A 103 10.39 4.67 -18.77
N LEU A 104 9.23 4.96 -18.15
CA LEU A 104 9.02 4.80 -16.70
C LEU A 104 7.78 3.96 -16.43
N ILE A 105 7.91 2.97 -15.53
CA ILE A 105 6.76 2.24 -14.97
C ILE A 105 6.69 2.50 -13.46
N LEU A 106 5.58 3.05 -12.98
CA LEU A 106 5.31 3.20 -11.57
C LEU A 106 4.58 1.96 -11.04
N CYS A 107 5.22 1.27 -10.08
CA CYS A 107 4.68 0.12 -9.35
C CYS A 107 4.72 0.40 -7.84
N THR A 108 4.32 1.60 -7.45
CA THR A 108 4.46 2.14 -6.09
C THR A 108 3.52 1.50 -5.07
N GLY A 109 2.61 0.63 -5.53
CA GLY A 109 1.74 -0.15 -4.66
C GLY A 109 0.72 0.69 -3.86
N ALA A 110 0.39 0.23 -2.67
CA ALA A 110 -0.56 0.86 -1.77
C ALA A 110 -0.08 0.81 -0.32
N ARG A 111 -0.72 1.61 0.54
CA ARG A 111 -0.54 1.62 1.99
C ARG A 111 -1.88 1.41 2.68
N GLU A 112 -1.87 1.06 3.96
CA GLU A 112 -3.10 0.88 4.72
C GLU A 112 -3.82 2.20 4.98
N LEU A 113 -5.13 2.15 4.89
CA LEU A 113 -6.01 3.20 5.42
C LEU A 113 -6.15 2.99 6.92
N LEU A 114 -5.69 3.97 7.69
CA LEU A 114 -5.88 4.04 9.13
C LEU A 114 -6.95 5.09 9.42
N LEU A 115 -8.03 4.69 10.07
CA LEU A 115 -9.07 5.62 10.51
C LEU A 115 -8.88 5.95 12.00
N PRO A 116 -8.96 7.24 12.38
CA PRO A 116 -8.86 7.64 13.78
C PRO A 116 -10.14 7.27 14.55
N PHE A 117 -9.97 6.71 15.73
CA PHE A 117 -11.00 6.43 16.73
C PHE A 117 -10.40 6.63 18.13
N PRO A 118 -11.19 6.82 19.17
CA PRO A 118 -10.67 7.02 20.53
C PRO A 118 -9.66 5.93 20.92
N GLY A 119 -8.47 6.32 21.37
CA GLY A 119 -7.40 5.42 21.80
C GLY A 119 -6.58 4.77 20.69
N TRP A 120 -6.82 5.05 19.41
CA TRP A 120 -6.08 4.40 18.29
C TRP A 120 -4.57 4.67 18.28
N THR A 121 -4.12 5.66 19.05
CA THR A 121 -2.70 6.01 19.19
C THR A 121 -1.98 5.29 20.33
N LEU A 122 -2.71 4.52 21.15
CA LEU A 122 -2.13 3.76 22.25
C LEU A 122 -1.06 2.76 21.75
N PRO A 123 0.05 2.62 22.46
CA PRO A 123 0.99 1.50 22.25
C PRO A 123 0.25 0.16 22.29
N GLY A 124 0.45 -0.68 21.26
CA GLY A 124 -0.32 -1.92 21.07
C GLY A 124 -1.37 -1.84 19.95
N VAL A 125 -1.71 -0.62 19.48
CA VAL A 125 -2.59 -0.43 18.31
C VAL A 125 -1.74 -0.25 17.04
N THR A 126 -2.02 -1.04 16.02
CA THR A 126 -1.27 -1.05 14.74
C THR A 126 -2.22 -1.18 13.54
N GLY A 127 -1.70 -1.01 12.33
CA GLY A 127 -2.37 -1.48 11.12
C GLY A 127 -2.36 -3.01 11.02
N ALA A 128 -3.31 -3.62 10.31
CA ALA A 128 -3.38 -5.07 10.14
C ALA A 128 -2.20 -5.62 9.31
N GLY A 129 -1.83 -4.97 8.21
CA GLY A 129 -0.61 -5.26 7.46
C GLY A 129 0.65 -4.82 8.21
N GLY A 130 0.55 -3.73 8.99
CA GLY A 130 1.61 -3.30 9.91
C GLY A 130 1.97 -4.37 10.92
N LEU A 131 0.98 -5.01 11.56
CA LEU A 131 1.20 -6.14 12.46
C LEU A 131 1.90 -7.31 11.75
N GLN A 132 1.44 -7.68 10.55
CA GLN A 132 2.10 -8.72 9.76
C GLN A 132 3.57 -8.39 9.46
N ALA A 133 3.85 -7.15 9.08
CA ALA A 133 5.20 -6.70 8.77
C ALA A 133 6.11 -6.77 10.02
N LEU A 134 5.61 -6.33 11.18
CA LEU A 134 6.33 -6.38 12.45
C LEU A 134 6.61 -7.81 12.89
N ILE A 135 5.63 -8.72 12.80
CA ILE A 135 5.82 -10.14 13.13
C ILE A 135 6.88 -10.76 12.21
N LYS A 136 6.82 -10.53 10.89
CA LYS A 136 7.84 -11.01 9.94
C LYS A 136 9.24 -10.46 10.26
N ALA A 137 9.31 -9.24 10.78
CA ALA A 137 10.55 -8.60 11.23
C ALA A 137 11.04 -9.07 12.59
N GLY A 138 10.31 -9.96 13.29
CA GLY A 138 10.74 -10.56 14.55
C GLY A 138 10.00 -10.07 15.80
N LEU A 139 8.92 -9.28 15.66
CA LEU A 139 8.11 -8.89 16.82
C LEU A 139 7.54 -10.13 17.51
N PRO A 140 7.83 -10.37 18.80
CA PRO A 140 7.25 -11.47 19.54
C PRO A 140 5.76 -11.19 19.82
N VAL A 141 4.92 -12.19 19.53
CA VAL A 141 3.47 -12.12 19.81
C VAL A 141 2.97 -13.38 20.50
N GLN A 142 3.87 -14.24 20.94
CA GLN A 142 3.51 -15.51 21.56
C GLN A 142 2.74 -15.30 22.87
N GLY A 143 1.57 -15.89 22.97
CA GLY A 143 0.70 -15.78 24.15
C GLY A 143 -0.10 -14.49 24.23
N GLU A 144 0.19 -13.48 23.39
CA GLU A 144 -0.55 -12.21 23.37
C GLU A 144 -1.99 -12.39 22.85
N ARG A 145 -2.92 -11.71 23.50
CA ARG A 145 -4.34 -11.64 23.08
C ARG A 145 -4.48 -10.59 21.98
N VAL A 146 -4.89 -11.02 20.80
CA VAL A 146 -4.95 -10.15 19.62
C VAL A 146 -6.38 -10.01 19.13
N VAL A 147 -6.82 -8.77 18.94
CA VAL A 147 -8.04 -8.42 18.21
C VAL A 147 -7.65 -7.78 16.88
N ILE A 148 -8.31 -8.21 15.80
CA ILE A 148 -8.11 -7.65 14.47
C ILE A 148 -9.44 -7.09 14.00
N ALA A 149 -9.48 -5.83 13.59
CA ALA A 149 -10.72 -5.13 13.25
C ALA A 149 -10.59 -4.35 11.94
N GLY A 150 -11.67 -4.26 11.17
CA GLY A 150 -11.68 -3.47 9.94
C GLY A 150 -12.50 -4.08 8.83
N SER A 151 -11.95 -4.19 7.61
CA SER A 151 -12.66 -4.64 6.43
C SER A 151 -11.78 -5.49 5.51
N GLY A 152 -12.33 -6.62 5.10
CA GLY A 152 -11.81 -7.45 4.02
C GLY A 152 -10.83 -8.55 4.40
N PRO A 153 -10.40 -9.35 3.42
CA PRO A 153 -9.62 -10.57 3.65
C PRO A 153 -8.25 -10.38 4.30
N LEU A 154 -7.71 -9.14 4.30
CA LEU A 154 -6.46 -8.83 5.00
C LEU A 154 -6.56 -9.15 6.49
N LEU A 155 -7.74 -8.97 7.09
CA LEU A 155 -7.97 -9.31 8.51
C LEU A 155 -7.70 -10.78 8.80
N LEU A 156 -8.20 -11.67 7.94
CA LEU A 156 -7.97 -13.11 8.06
C LEU A 156 -6.50 -13.49 7.84
N ALA A 157 -5.84 -12.86 6.87
CA ALA A 157 -4.41 -13.07 6.61
C ALA A 157 -3.54 -12.61 7.79
N SER A 158 -3.90 -11.48 8.41
CA SER A 158 -3.22 -10.96 9.62
C SER A 158 -3.43 -11.89 10.81
N ALA A 159 -4.65 -12.39 11.01
CA ALA A 159 -4.97 -13.36 12.04
C ALA A 159 -4.18 -14.67 11.88
N ALA A 160 -4.14 -15.21 10.65
CA ALA A 160 -3.37 -16.41 10.34
C ALA A 160 -1.88 -16.23 10.61
N THR A 161 -1.32 -15.05 10.27
CA THR A 161 0.09 -14.73 10.56
C THR A 161 0.33 -14.68 12.07
N ALA A 162 -0.47 -13.93 12.83
CA ALA A 162 -0.32 -13.80 14.26
C ALA A 162 -0.46 -15.16 14.98
N LYS A 163 -1.47 -15.94 14.60
CA LYS A 163 -1.72 -17.28 15.15
C LYS A 163 -0.56 -18.25 14.90
N LYS A 164 0.04 -18.20 13.69
CA LYS A 164 1.22 -19.01 13.34
C LYS A 164 2.40 -18.73 14.25
N HIS A 165 2.50 -17.51 14.79
CA HIS A 165 3.55 -17.07 15.72
C HIS A 165 3.12 -17.10 17.20
N GLY A 166 2.06 -17.87 17.51
CA GLY A 166 1.65 -18.17 18.88
C GLY A 166 0.72 -17.15 19.54
N ALA A 167 0.20 -16.17 18.80
CA ALA A 167 -0.79 -15.26 19.33
C ALA A 167 -2.18 -15.94 19.53
N GLN A 168 -2.93 -15.46 20.52
CA GLN A 168 -4.29 -15.89 20.81
C GLN A 168 -5.29 -14.93 20.20
N ILE A 169 -5.94 -15.34 19.10
CA ILE A 169 -6.94 -14.52 18.43
C ILE A 169 -8.23 -14.49 19.25
N GLN A 170 -8.58 -13.31 19.79
CA GLN A 170 -9.81 -13.10 20.56
C GLN A 170 -11.00 -12.78 19.65
N ARG A 171 -10.78 -11.98 18.60
CA ARG A 171 -11.80 -11.56 17.66
C ARG A 171 -11.18 -11.12 16.33
N ILE A 172 -11.87 -11.46 15.24
CA ILE A 172 -11.69 -10.86 13.93
C ILE A 172 -12.99 -10.12 13.61
N ALA A 173 -12.97 -8.80 13.78
CA ALA A 173 -14.13 -7.92 13.68
C ALA A 173 -14.23 -7.35 12.27
N GLU A 174 -15.07 -7.97 11.43
CA GLU A 174 -15.36 -7.52 10.07
C GLU A 174 -16.56 -6.57 10.08
N GLN A 175 -16.37 -5.35 9.60
CA GLN A 175 -17.42 -4.35 9.54
C GLN A 175 -18.51 -4.69 8.50
N ALA A 176 -18.14 -5.39 7.42
CA ALA A 176 -19.07 -5.77 6.38
C ALA A 176 -20.22 -6.64 6.93
N SER A 177 -21.40 -6.46 6.36
CA SER A 177 -22.58 -7.20 6.77
C SER A 177 -22.45 -8.70 6.43
N ARG A 178 -23.19 -9.55 7.15
CA ARG A 178 -23.24 -10.99 6.88
C ARG A 178 -23.66 -11.28 5.44
N THR A 179 -24.61 -10.51 4.91
CA THR A 179 -25.12 -10.68 3.54
C THR A 179 -24.06 -10.31 2.50
N ALA A 180 -23.31 -9.24 2.71
CA ALA A 180 -22.23 -8.82 1.81
C ALA A 180 -21.11 -9.88 1.76
N VAL A 181 -20.67 -10.36 2.93
CA VAL A 181 -19.64 -11.41 3.02
C VAL A 181 -20.12 -12.72 2.40
N ALA A 182 -21.36 -13.15 2.66
CA ALA A 182 -21.93 -14.36 2.06
C ALA A 182 -22.09 -14.23 0.54
N GLY A 183 -22.52 -13.07 0.05
CA GLY A 183 -22.61 -12.78 -1.38
C GLY A 183 -21.25 -12.80 -2.09
N PHE A 184 -20.19 -12.33 -1.44
CA PHE A 184 -18.82 -12.46 -1.93
C PHE A 184 -18.36 -13.91 -1.92
N ALA A 185 -18.58 -14.64 -0.83
CA ALA A 185 -18.22 -16.05 -0.69
C ALA A 185 -18.86 -16.92 -1.77
N ALA A 186 -20.13 -16.67 -2.11
CA ALA A 186 -20.85 -17.37 -3.19
C ALA A 186 -20.24 -17.14 -4.58
N GLN A 187 -19.48 -16.06 -4.78
CA GLN A 187 -18.80 -15.77 -6.04
C GLN A 187 -17.40 -16.39 -6.14
N LEU A 188 -16.77 -16.78 -5.01
CA LEU A 188 -15.39 -17.30 -4.95
C LEU A 188 -15.11 -18.49 -5.87
N PRO A 189 -16.06 -19.45 -6.15
CA PRO A 189 -15.81 -20.53 -7.09
C PRO A 189 -15.37 -20.09 -8.50
N ARG A 190 -15.67 -18.83 -8.90
CA ARG A 190 -15.15 -18.23 -10.16
C ARG A 190 -13.62 -18.08 -10.15
N TRP A 191 -13.01 -18.06 -8.96
CA TRP A 191 -11.57 -17.94 -8.72
C TRP A 191 -11.07 -19.08 -7.84
N PRO A 192 -10.88 -20.31 -8.38
CA PRO A 192 -10.64 -21.53 -7.59
C PRO A 192 -9.49 -21.42 -6.60
N GLY A 193 -8.40 -20.75 -6.97
CA GLY A 193 -7.27 -20.52 -6.05
C GLY A 193 -7.67 -19.69 -4.82
N LYS A 194 -8.50 -18.66 -5.00
CA LYS A 194 -9.00 -17.83 -3.89
C LYS A 194 -10.04 -18.58 -3.06
N TRP A 195 -10.85 -19.40 -3.70
CA TRP A 195 -11.81 -20.26 -3.02
C TRP A 195 -11.11 -21.26 -2.10
N LEU A 196 -10.10 -21.98 -2.60
CA LEU A 196 -9.28 -22.88 -1.76
C LEU A 196 -8.55 -22.12 -0.64
N GLN A 197 -8.00 -20.96 -0.93
CA GLN A 197 -7.35 -20.10 0.07
C GLN A 197 -8.31 -19.69 1.19
N SER A 198 -9.58 -19.44 0.88
CA SER A 198 -10.57 -19.04 1.89
C SER A 198 -10.79 -20.08 2.97
N PHE A 199 -10.72 -21.37 2.65
CA PHE A 199 -10.83 -22.45 3.66
C PHE A 199 -9.62 -22.46 4.60
N SER A 200 -8.42 -22.21 4.08
CA SER A 200 -7.21 -22.18 4.91
C SER A 200 -7.12 -20.96 5.84
N LEU A 201 -7.84 -19.90 5.50
CA LEU A 201 -7.87 -18.65 6.28
C LEU A 201 -9.08 -18.56 7.21
N PHE A 202 -10.00 -19.51 7.15
CA PHE A 202 -11.19 -19.51 8.01
C PHE A 202 -10.79 -19.56 9.49
N ASP A 203 -11.39 -18.69 10.30
CA ASP A 203 -11.21 -18.68 11.74
C ASP A 203 -12.56 -18.54 12.47
N ARG A 204 -12.73 -19.33 13.53
CA ARG A 204 -13.97 -19.34 14.35
C ARG A 204 -14.27 -18.03 15.05
N HIS A 205 -13.28 -17.17 15.22
CA HIS A 205 -13.42 -15.85 15.89
C HIS A 205 -13.87 -14.75 14.93
N TYR A 206 -14.06 -15.04 13.65
CA TYR A 206 -14.54 -14.09 12.66
C TYR A 206 -16.00 -13.70 12.92
N ARG A 207 -16.27 -12.39 13.00
CA ARG A 207 -17.62 -11.85 13.22
C ARG A 207 -17.86 -10.69 12.25
N THR A 208 -18.93 -10.82 11.47
CA THR A 208 -19.42 -9.78 10.54
C THR A 208 -20.27 -8.75 11.28
N ALA A 209 -20.57 -7.63 10.64
CA ALA A 209 -21.30 -6.50 11.23
C ALA A 209 -20.72 -6.10 12.59
N THR A 210 -19.37 -6.05 12.64
CA THR A 210 -18.62 -5.78 13.87
C THR A 210 -17.51 -4.77 13.56
N HIS A 211 -17.48 -3.65 14.28
CA HIS A 211 -16.45 -2.63 14.10
C HIS A 211 -15.95 -2.07 15.44
N VAL A 212 -14.75 -1.51 15.39
CA VAL A 212 -14.12 -0.88 16.55
C VAL A 212 -14.82 0.43 16.87
N LEU A 213 -15.03 0.70 18.17
CA LEU A 213 -15.50 2.00 18.68
C LEU A 213 -14.39 2.75 19.43
N ALA A 214 -13.58 2.04 20.20
CA ALA A 214 -12.49 2.62 20.97
C ALA A 214 -11.46 1.56 21.36
N ALA A 215 -10.21 1.94 21.43
CA ALA A 215 -9.17 1.20 22.17
C ALA A 215 -9.16 1.71 23.61
N LEU A 216 -9.01 0.80 24.57
CA LEU A 216 -9.11 1.06 26.00
C LEU A 216 -7.74 0.86 26.64
N GLY A 217 -7.37 1.74 27.57
CA GLY A 217 -6.12 1.73 28.30
C GLY A 217 -5.64 3.14 28.62
N THR A 218 -4.63 3.27 29.46
CA THR A 218 -4.04 4.57 29.85
C THR A 218 -2.70 4.76 29.13
N ASP A 219 -1.70 3.99 29.46
CA ASP A 219 -0.36 4.09 28.90
C ASP A 219 -0.13 3.13 27.72
N ARG A 220 -0.94 2.10 27.64
CA ARG A 220 -0.92 1.07 26.60
C ARG A 220 -2.32 0.49 26.41
N LEU A 221 -2.47 -0.27 25.33
CA LEU A 221 -3.69 -1.01 25.07
C LEU A 221 -3.92 -2.09 26.14
N GLU A 222 -5.10 -2.13 26.69
CA GLU A 222 -5.57 -3.13 27.67
C GLU A 222 -6.82 -3.84 27.18
N GLY A 223 -7.56 -3.21 26.29
CA GLY A 223 -8.78 -3.78 25.73
C GLY A 223 -9.33 -2.97 24.55
N VAL A 224 -10.41 -3.46 24.00
CA VAL A 224 -11.11 -2.83 22.87
C VAL A 224 -12.61 -2.87 23.09
N ARG A 225 -13.27 -1.75 22.75
CA ARG A 225 -14.73 -1.65 22.68
C ARG A 225 -15.16 -1.82 21.24
N LEU A 226 -16.04 -2.78 21.00
CA LEU A 226 -16.57 -3.11 19.67
C LEU A 226 -18.08 -2.93 19.67
N GLN A 227 -18.62 -2.53 18.53
CA GLN A 227 -20.04 -2.71 18.23
C GLN A 227 -20.19 -4.00 17.41
N GLN A 228 -20.90 -4.96 17.95
CA GLN A 228 -21.17 -6.25 17.30
C GLN A 228 -22.66 -6.44 17.13
N GLN A 229 -23.15 -6.42 15.90
CA GLN A 229 -24.58 -6.62 15.59
C GLN A 229 -25.50 -5.71 16.43
N GLY A 230 -25.13 -4.44 16.59
CA GLY A 230 -25.89 -3.45 17.37
C GLY A 230 -25.63 -3.47 18.88
N LYS A 231 -24.88 -4.45 19.40
CA LYS A 231 -24.51 -4.52 20.83
C LYS A 231 -23.10 -4.05 21.06
N ILE A 232 -22.88 -3.33 22.14
CA ILE A 232 -21.53 -2.94 22.59
C ILE A 232 -20.96 -4.08 23.43
N ILE A 233 -19.74 -4.49 23.10
CA ILE A 233 -18.96 -5.46 23.86
C ILE A 233 -17.55 -4.92 24.13
N GLU A 234 -16.96 -5.33 25.21
CA GLU A 234 -15.57 -5.04 25.54
C GLU A 234 -14.81 -6.36 25.63
N LEU A 235 -13.58 -6.36 25.07
CA LEU A 235 -12.69 -7.50 25.09
C LEU A 235 -11.33 -7.03 25.60
N GLU A 236 -10.75 -7.75 26.54
CA GLU A 236 -9.35 -7.57 26.89
C GLU A 236 -8.46 -8.01 25.76
N CYS A 237 -7.47 -7.20 25.43
CA CYS A 237 -6.45 -7.55 24.43
C CYS A 237 -5.14 -6.79 24.67
N ASP A 238 -4.05 -7.41 24.27
CA ASP A 238 -2.71 -6.87 24.36
C ASP A 238 -2.31 -6.16 23.07
N ARG A 239 -2.95 -6.54 21.93
CA ARG A 239 -2.80 -5.90 20.62
C ARG A 239 -4.13 -5.75 19.88
N LEU A 240 -4.26 -4.60 19.23
CA LEU A 240 -5.34 -4.30 18.29
C LEU A 240 -4.72 -3.98 16.92
N ALA A 241 -5.09 -4.75 15.90
CA ALA A 241 -4.66 -4.51 14.53
C ALA A 241 -5.85 -4.06 13.68
N CYS A 242 -5.78 -2.86 13.10
CA CYS A 242 -6.88 -2.28 12.34
C CYS A 242 -6.56 -2.21 10.85
N GLY A 243 -7.45 -2.71 9.98
CA GLY A 243 -7.31 -2.67 8.53
C GLY A 243 -8.60 -2.20 7.87
N PHE A 244 -8.69 -0.90 7.57
CA PHE A 244 -9.88 -0.30 6.95
C PHE A 244 -9.82 -0.27 5.43
N GLY A 245 -8.89 -1.00 4.83
CA GLY A 245 -8.64 -1.01 3.39
C GLY A 245 -7.27 -0.44 3.05
N LEU A 246 -7.09 -0.15 1.78
CA LEU A 246 -5.83 0.33 1.24
C LEU A 246 -6.01 1.71 0.59
N ILE A 247 -4.91 2.41 0.40
CA ILE A 247 -4.84 3.69 -0.32
C ILE A 247 -3.72 3.55 -1.35
N PRO A 248 -3.98 3.79 -2.65
CA PRO A 248 -2.96 3.81 -3.68
C PRO A 248 -1.85 4.82 -3.38
N ASN A 249 -0.59 4.45 -3.63
CA ASN A 249 0.54 5.36 -3.51
C ASN A 249 0.69 6.15 -4.82
N ILE A 250 -0.05 7.24 -4.95
CA ILE A 250 -0.13 8.05 -6.16
C ILE A 250 0.80 9.27 -6.14
N GLN A 251 1.44 9.57 -5.03
CA GLN A 251 2.15 10.85 -4.80
C GLN A 251 3.22 11.11 -5.86
N LEU A 252 4.05 10.11 -6.15
CA LEU A 252 5.08 10.23 -7.19
C LEU A 252 4.45 10.43 -8.57
N GLY A 253 3.39 9.67 -8.89
CA GLY A 253 2.66 9.85 -10.13
C GLY A 253 2.07 11.25 -10.27
N GLN A 254 1.45 11.79 -9.20
CA GLN A 254 0.95 13.17 -9.19
C GLN A 254 2.07 14.19 -9.46
N ALA A 255 3.23 14.02 -8.79
CA ALA A 255 4.37 14.90 -8.98
C ALA A 255 4.94 14.84 -10.41
N LEU A 256 4.82 13.68 -11.07
CA LEU A 256 5.27 13.46 -12.45
C LEU A 256 4.18 13.72 -13.49
N GLY A 257 3.01 14.24 -13.11
CA GLY A 257 1.93 14.61 -14.01
C GLY A 257 1.12 13.44 -14.59
N TYR A 258 1.05 12.32 -13.87
CA TYR A 258 0.12 11.23 -14.22
C TYR A 258 -1.33 11.68 -13.99
N ALA A 259 -2.23 11.23 -14.83
CA ALA A 259 -3.66 11.43 -14.63
C ALA A 259 -4.14 10.63 -13.42
N ILE A 260 -5.13 11.18 -12.70
CA ILE A 260 -5.74 10.55 -11.52
C ILE A 260 -7.22 10.31 -11.82
N GLU A 261 -7.68 9.09 -11.54
CA GLU A 261 -9.09 8.73 -11.56
C GLU A 261 -9.50 8.20 -10.19
N GLY A 262 -10.44 8.88 -9.54
CA GLY A 262 -10.81 8.59 -8.16
C GLY A 262 -9.63 8.77 -7.20
N GLN A 263 -9.08 7.68 -6.69
CA GLN A 263 -7.94 7.68 -5.76
C GLN A 263 -6.70 6.96 -6.34
N ALA A 264 -6.70 6.63 -7.63
CA ALA A 264 -5.68 5.82 -8.29
C ALA A 264 -5.06 6.53 -9.49
N LEU A 265 -3.90 6.08 -9.94
CA LEU A 265 -3.31 6.50 -11.20
C LEU A 265 -4.16 5.97 -12.35
N ALA A 266 -4.61 6.87 -13.25
CA ALA A 266 -5.37 6.49 -14.41
C ALA A 266 -4.45 5.93 -15.51
N VAL A 267 -4.85 4.80 -16.09
CA VAL A 267 -4.13 4.12 -17.16
C VAL A 267 -5.07 3.56 -18.21
N ASP A 268 -4.57 3.46 -19.42
CA ASP A 268 -5.28 2.83 -20.52
C ASP A 268 -5.18 1.29 -20.54
N ALA A 269 -5.59 0.68 -21.65
CA ALA A 269 -5.53 -0.77 -21.83
C ALA A 269 -4.10 -1.35 -21.82
N TRP A 270 -3.11 -0.53 -22.09
CA TRP A 270 -1.68 -0.87 -22.13
C TRP A 270 -0.95 -0.50 -20.84
N GLN A 271 -1.68 -0.07 -19.82
CA GLN A 271 -1.14 0.48 -18.56
C GLN A 271 -0.37 1.80 -18.76
N ALA A 272 -0.59 2.51 -19.87
CA ALA A 272 -0.01 3.81 -20.13
C ALA A 272 -0.89 4.92 -19.51
N SER A 273 -0.26 5.87 -18.81
CA SER A 273 -0.92 7.06 -18.27
C SER A 273 -0.65 8.29 -19.16
N ARG A 274 0.52 8.32 -19.78
CA ARG A 274 0.97 9.32 -20.75
C ARG A 274 2.10 8.73 -21.60
N VAL A 275 2.56 9.49 -22.59
CA VAL A 275 3.67 9.05 -23.47
C VAL A 275 4.88 8.64 -22.65
N ASP A 276 5.40 7.44 -22.90
CA ASP A 276 6.55 6.80 -22.22
C ASP A 276 6.39 6.57 -20.71
N HIS A 277 5.20 6.78 -20.14
CA HIS A 277 4.95 6.65 -18.72
C HIS A 277 3.78 5.69 -18.45
N TYR A 278 4.05 4.65 -17.70
CA TYR A 278 3.14 3.55 -17.37
C TYR A 278 2.95 3.43 -15.85
N ALA A 279 1.88 2.81 -15.44
CA ALA A 279 1.69 2.44 -14.04
C ALA A 279 0.97 1.08 -13.93
N ALA A 280 1.29 0.29 -12.90
CA ALA A 280 0.71 -1.03 -12.72
C ALA A 280 0.63 -1.46 -11.26
N GLY A 281 -0.33 -2.31 -10.95
CA GLY A 281 -0.59 -2.83 -9.61
C GLY A 281 -1.38 -1.87 -8.75
N GLU A 282 -1.27 -1.97 -7.42
CA GLU A 282 -2.19 -1.31 -6.51
C GLU A 282 -2.17 0.23 -6.54
N CYS A 283 -1.19 0.85 -7.18
CA CYS A 283 -1.23 2.29 -7.44
C CYS A 283 -2.26 2.69 -8.52
N THR A 284 -2.72 1.74 -9.35
CA THR A 284 -3.78 1.91 -10.35
C THR A 284 -5.14 1.37 -9.90
N GLY A 285 -5.21 0.83 -8.68
CA GLY A 285 -6.43 0.27 -8.08
C GLY A 285 -6.19 -1.06 -7.36
N PHE A 286 -7.07 -1.41 -6.43
CA PHE A 286 -6.90 -2.61 -5.62
C PHE A 286 -7.44 -3.85 -6.31
N GLY A 287 -6.63 -4.90 -6.38
CA GLY A 287 -7.07 -6.17 -6.95
C GLY A 287 -6.26 -7.39 -6.50
N GLY A 288 -5.32 -7.16 -5.58
CA GLY A 288 -4.43 -8.18 -5.04
C GLY A 288 -3.28 -8.56 -5.97
N SER A 289 -2.43 -9.47 -5.50
CA SER A 289 -1.17 -9.83 -6.18
C SER A 289 -1.36 -10.38 -7.58
N GLU A 290 -2.42 -11.12 -7.84
CA GLU A 290 -2.67 -11.73 -9.14
C GLU A 290 -3.00 -10.69 -10.22
N LEU A 291 -3.80 -9.66 -9.88
CA LEU A 291 -4.06 -8.55 -10.78
C LEU A 291 -2.78 -7.73 -10.98
N ALA A 292 -2.07 -7.41 -9.89
CA ALA A 292 -0.81 -6.67 -9.96
C ALA A 292 0.25 -7.34 -10.86
N LEU A 293 0.38 -8.67 -10.80
CA LEU A 293 1.28 -9.42 -11.68
C LEU A 293 0.90 -9.30 -13.16
N VAL A 294 -0.39 -9.37 -13.47
CA VAL A 294 -0.86 -9.28 -14.86
C VAL A 294 -0.70 -7.86 -15.39
N GLU A 295 -1.08 -6.85 -14.63
CA GLU A 295 -0.92 -5.45 -15.02
C GLU A 295 0.55 -5.07 -15.18
N GLY A 296 1.41 -5.54 -14.25
CA GLY A 296 2.85 -5.36 -14.38
C GLY A 296 3.41 -5.96 -15.67
N ALA A 297 3.01 -7.19 -16.01
CA ALA A 297 3.45 -7.82 -17.25
C ALA A 297 2.94 -7.07 -18.51
N ILE A 298 1.69 -6.59 -18.50
CA ILE A 298 1.16 -5.77 -19.59
C ILE A 298 1.98 -4.48 -19.74
N ALA A 299 2.26 -3.78 -18.63
CA ALA A 299 3.08 -2.56 -18.66
C ALA A 299 4.49 -2.82 -19.17
N GLY A 300 5.13 -3.93 -18.75
CA GLY A 300 6.46 -4.33 -19.19
C GLY A 300 6.53 -4.59 -20.69
N HIS A 301 5.62 -5.44 -21.21
CA HIS A 301 5.52 -5.70 -22.66
C HIS A 301 5.23 -4.44 -23.46
N ALA A 302 4.24 -3.64 -23.03
CA ALA A 302 3.88 -2.41 -23.71
C ALA A 302 5.02 -1.38 -23.74
N ALA A 303 5.76 -1.27 -22.63
CA ALA A 303 6.90 -0.37 -22.54
C ALA A 303 8.03 -0.70 -23.53
N VAL A 304 8.21 -1.97 -23.87
CA VAL A 304 9.21 -2.39 -24.88
C VAL A 304 8.64 -2.56 -26.28
N GLY A 305 7.37 -2.22 -26.51
CA GLY A 305 6.72 -2.28 -27.82
C GLY A 305 6.14 -3.65 -28.21
N ASP A 306 6.18 -4.63 -27.30
CA ASP A 306 5.61 -5.98 -27.52
C ASP A 306 4.10 -5.96 -27.21
N LEU A 307 3.34 -5.24 -28.04
CA LEU A 307 1.91 -5.04 -27.85
C LEU A 307 1.10 -6.33 -27.99
N GLU A 308 1.58 -7.28 -28.77
CA GLU A 308 0.87 -8.55 -28.96
C GLU A 308 0.91 -9.40 -27.68
N ALA A 309 2.08 -9.57 -27.06
CA ALA A 309 2.18 -10.25 -25.78
C ALA A 309 1.40 -9.53 -24.67
N ALA A 310 1.40 -8.20 -24.67
CA ALA A 310 0.56 -7.42 -23.74
C ALA A 310 -0.93 -7.72 -23.92
N ARG A 311 -1.40 -7.76 -25.19
CA ARG A 311 -2.82 -8.03 -25.53
C ARG A 311 -3.27 -9.42 -25.09
N GLN A 312 -2.43 -10.42 -25.22
CA GLN A 312 -2.72 -11.78 -24.78
C GLN A 312 -3.03 -11.90 -23.29
N LEU A 313 -2.60 -10.94 -22.48
CA LEU A 313 -2.86 -10.88 -21.04
C LEU A 313 -4.21 -10.23 -20.67
N TRP A 314 -4.88 -9.54 -21.58
CA TRP A 314 -6.13 -8.83 -21.29
C TRP A 314 -7.27 -9.72 -20.74
N PRO A 315 -7.51 -10.95 -21.25
CA PRO A 315 -8.55 -11.80 -20.67
C PRO A 315 -8.25 -12.18 -19.22
N ARG A 316 -6.96 -12.40 -18.91
CA ARG A 316 -6.51 -12.70 -17.55
C ARG A 316 -6.67 -11.47 -16.64
N ARG A 317 -6.35 -10.26 -17.13
CA ARG A 317 -6.61 -9.02 -16.42
C ARG A 317 -8.09 -8.84 -16.12
N ALA A 318 -8.96 -8.97 -17.13
CA ALA A 318 -10.40 -8.84 -16.99
C ALA A 318 -10.98 -9.78 -15.92
N ARG A 319 -10.49 -11.02 -15.86
CA ARG A 319 -10.87 -11.99 -14.82
C ARG A 319 -10.53 -11.47 -13.42
N TRP A 320 -9.33 -10.92 -13.21
CA TRP A 320 -8.89 -10.44 -11.90
C TRP A 320 -9.50 -9.08 -11.56
N GLN A 321 -9.80 -8.24 -12.55
CA GLN A 321 -10.60 -7.02 -12.35
C GLN A 321 -12.02 -7.37 -11.87
N GLY A 322 -12.61 -8.46 -12.38
CA GLY A 322 -13.87 -8.99 -11.85
C GLY A 322 -13.79 -9.37 -10.38
N PHE A 323 -12.68 -10.00 -9.96
CA PHE A 323 -12.42 -10.29 -8.53
C PHE A 323 -12.29 -9.02 -7.70
N ALA A 324 -11.48 -8.06 -8.17
CA ALA A 324 -11.28 -6.77 -7.50
C ALA A 324 -12.60 -6.02 -7.30
N LYS A 325 -13.46 -6.00 -8.33
CA LYS A 325 -14.78 -5.38 -8.26
C LYS A 325 -15.66 -6.04 -7.21
N ALA A 326 -15.75 -7.38 -7.21
CA ALA A 326 -16.53 -8.13 -6.24
C ALA A 326 -16.02 -7.90 -4.80
N LEU A 327 -14.69 -7.88 -4.61
CA LEU A 327 -14.05 -7.59 -3.33
C LEU A 327 -14.40 -6.19 -2.83
N ASN A 328 -14.19 -5.18 -3.65
CA ASN A 328 -14.42 -3.77 -3.28
C ASN A 328 -15.89 -3.48 -2.98
N GLN A 329 -16.81 -4.14 -3.67
CA GLN A 329 -18.25 -4.02 -3.39
C GLN A 329 -18.64 -4.67 -2.06
N ALA A 330 -18.13 -5.87 -1.78
CA ALA A 330 -18.49 -6.62 -0.58
C ALA A 330 -17.92 -6.00 0.71
N PHE A 331 -16.74 -5.38 0.61
CA PHE A 331 -15.98 -4.84 1.73
C PHE A 331 -15.87 -3.31 1.70
N ALA A 332 -16.79 -2.64 1.00
CA ALA A 332 -16.89 -1.19 1.05
C ALA A 332 -17.06 -0.71 2.50
N LEU A 333 -16.38 0.38 2.85
CA LEU A 333 -16.46 0.91 4.20
C LEU A 333 -17.86 1.45 4.52
N ASP A 334 -18.36 1.08 5.68
CA ASP A 334 -19.62 1.59 6.19
C ASP A 334 -19.50 3.10 6.46
N PRO A 335 -20.42 3.93 5.97
CA PRO A 335 -20.44 5.36 6.27
C PRO A 335 -20.40 5.70 7.77
N GLN A 336 -20.87 4.83 8.65
CA GLN A 336 -20.79 5.00 10.10
C GLN A 336 -19.35 5.12 10.62
N LEU A 337 -18.38 4.56 9.93
CA LEU A 337 -16.97 4.66 10.31
C LEU A 337 -16.44 6.10 10.24
N LYS A 338 -17.10 7.00 9.52
CA LYS A 338 -16.78 8.44 9.52
C LYS A 338 -17.07 9.13 10.87
N SER A 339 -17.96 8.57 11.67
CA SER A 339 -18.34 9.12 12.99
C SER A 339 -17.56 8.52 14.16
N LEU A 340 -16.53 7.72 13.91
CA LEU A 340 -15.71 7.14 14.98
C LEU A 340 -14.86 8.18 15.72
N ALA A 341 -14.32 9.15 14.97
CA ALA A 341 -13.49 10.21 15.54
C ALA A 341 -14.34 11.16 16.40
N ARG A 342 -13.87 11.45 17.60
CA ARG A 342 -14.39 12.46 18.51
C ARG A 342 -13.57 13.74 18.39
N PRO A 343 -14.05 14.90 18.90
CA PRO A 343 -13.28 16.15 18.79
C PRO A 343 -11.84 16.08 19.31
N ASP A 344 -11.60 15.29 20.34
CA ASP A 344 -10.29 15.06 20.98
C ASP A 344 -9.46 13.93 20.34
N THR A 345 -10.04 13.16 19.42
CA THR A 345 -9.36 12.06 18.75
C THR A 345 -8.26 12.59 17.81
N LEU A 346 -7.02 12.18 18.02
CA LEU A 346 -5.90 12.58 17.17
C LEU A 346 -6.08 12.04 15.75
N VAL A 347 -5.96 12.92 14.75
CA VAL A 347 -5.92 12.57 13.32
C VAL A 347 -4.49 12.53 12.82
N CYS A 348 -3.70 13.55 13.15
CA CYS A 348 -2.28 13.60 12.82
C CYS A 348 -1.43 13.26 14.05
N ARG A 349 -0.77 12.09 14.04
CA ARG A 349 0.09 11.63 15.14
C ARG A 349 1.44 12.34 15.20
N CYS A 350 1.89 12.90 14.07
CA CYS A 350 3.21 13.58 14.00
C CYS A 350 3.17 15.00 14.58
N GLU A 351 2.00 15.64 14.54
CA GLU A 351 1.79 17.04 14.97
C GLU A 351 0.69 17.14 16.04
N ASP A 352 0.25 16.00 16.59
CA ASP A 352 -0.77 15.89 17.63
C ASP A 352 -2.07 16.67 17.35
N VAL A 353 -2.51 16.66 16.07
CA VAL A 353 -3.70 17.40 15.63
C VAL A 353 -4.95 16.58 15.85
N PRO A 354 -5.88 17.03 16.72
CA PRO A 354 -7.15 16.35 16.96
C PRO A 354 -8.18 16.64 15.85
N TYR A 355 -9.20 15.77 15.76
CA TYR A 355 -10.29 15.87 14.78
C TYR A 355 -11.01 17.24 14.88
N GLY A 356 -11.29 17.72 16.09
CA GLY A 356 -11.97 19.00 16.31
C GLY A 356 -11.23 20.19 15.71
N ALA A 357 -9.91 20.17 15.68
CA ALA A 357 -9.10 21.22 15.05
C ALA A 357 -9.22 21.26 13.51
N LEU A 358 -9.80 20.22 12.90
CA LEU A 358 -9.96 20.12 11.45
C LEU A 358 -11.39 20.47 10.98
N THR A 359 -12.37 20.41 11.86
CA THR A 359 -13.81 20.52 11.49
C THR A 359 -14.25 21.89 10.99
N GLY A 360 -13.49 22.95 11.20
CA GLY A 360 -13.81 24.31 10.76
C GLY A 360 -13.26 24.70 9.39
N HIS A 361 -12.52 23.78 8.71
CA HIS A 361 -11.83 24.08 7.46
C HIS A 361 -12.57 23.53 6.24
N THR A 362 -12.35 24.14 5.09
CA THR A 362 -13.03 23.79 3.84
C THR A 362 -12.22 22.84 2.96
N ASP A 363 -10.90 22.85 3.09
CA ASP A 363 -10.00 22.02 2.28
C ASP A 363 -8.73 21.61 3.03
N TRP A 364 -7.99 20.68 2.42
CA TRP A 364 -6.73 20.15 2.97
C TRP A 364 -5.66 21.21 3.19
N ARG A 365 -5.55 22.18 2.26
CA ARG A 365 -4.49 23.20 2.32
C ARG A 365 -4.73 24.17 3.47
N GLU A 366 -5.97 24.63 3.63
CA GLU A 366 -6.38 25.51 4.75
C GLU A 366 -6.12 24.80 6.08
N ALA A 367 -6.64 23.58 6.24
CA ALA A 367 -6.48 22.78 7.45
C ALA A 367 -4.99 22.53 7.79
N LYS A 368 -4.19 22.22 6.77
CA LYS A 368 -2.74 22.00 6.90
C LYS A 368 -2.02 23.26 7.38
N LEU A 369 -2.34 24.43 6.82
CA LEU A 369 -1.69 25.70 7.19
C LEU A 369 -2.10 26.15 8.59
N ALA A 370 -3.34 25.95 8.99
CA ALA A 370 -3.86 26.35 10.31
C ALA A 370 -3.42 25.41 11.44
N SER A 371 -3.41 24.11 11.20
CA SER A 371 -3.22 23.08 12.24
C SER A 371 -1.89 22.34 12.16
N ARG A 372 -1.12 22.49 11.08
CA ARG A 372 0.08 21.70 10.73
C ARG A 372 -0.24 20.21 10.41
N CYS A 373 -1.50 19.80 10.33
CA CYS A 373 -1.88 18.44 9.96
C CYS A 373 -1.23 18.00 8.63
N GLY A 374 -0.46 16.92 8.67
CA GLY A 374 0.28 16.42 7.50
C GLY A 374 1.59 17.12 7.19
N MET A 375 2.08 18.01 8.05
CA MET A 375 3.41 18.66 7.92
C MET A 375 4.53 17.91 8.65
N GLY A 376 4.20 16.99 9.55
CA GLY A 376 5.18 16.24 10.32
C GLY A 376 5.98 15.23 9.48
N ALA A 377 6.80 14.43 10.15
CA ALA A 377 7.78 13.53 9.53
C ALA A 377 7.21 12.58 8.45
N CYS A 378 5.95 12.12 8.59
CA CYS A 378 5.32 11.26 7.59
C CYS A 378 4.77 12.01 6.36
N GLN A 379 4.80 13.35 6.34
CA GLN A 379 4.31 14.20 5.25
C GLN A 379 2.90 13.82 4.77
N GLY A 380 1.98 13.57 5.72
CA GLY A 380 0.59 13.21 5.43
C GLY A 380 0.35 11.76 4.99
N ARG A 381 1.39 10.91 4.95
CA ARG A 381 1.22 9.51 4.52
C ARG A 381 0.26 8.72 5.42
N VAL A 382 0.17 9.05 6.70
CA VAL A 382 -0.80 8.43 7.64
C VAL A 382 -2.12 9.18 7.63
N CYS A 383 -2.12 10.46 8.01
CA CYS A 383 -3.35 11.24 8.19
C CYS A 383 -4.05 11.63 6.88
N GLY A 384 -3.34 11.72 5.75
CA GLY A 384 -3.94 12.15 4.47
C GLY A 384 -5.09 11.24 4.01
N GLY A 385 -4.96 9.91 4.17
CA GLY A 385 -6.04 8.99 3.85
C GLY A 385 -7.23 9.10 4.79
N ALA A 386 -6.97 9.28 6.10
CA ALA A 386 -8.00 9.52 7.08
C ALA A 386 -8.78 10.81 6.76
N VAL A 387 -8.07 11.89 6.48
CA VAL A 387 -8.65 13.19 6.12
C VAL A 387 -9.47 13.11 4.84
N GLN A 388 -8.98 12.41 3.82
CA GLN A 388 -9.74 12.17 2.59
C GLN A 388 -11.03 11.39 2.87
N HIS A 389 -10.99 10.36 3.73
CA HIS A 389 -12.17 9.59 4.09
C HIS A 389 -13.16 10.40 4.92
N LEU A 390 -12.69 11.17 5.91
CA LEU A 390 -13.53 11.91 6.86
C LEU A 390 -14.16 13.16 6.23
N PHE A 391 -13.38 13.93 5.47
CA PHE A 391 -13.76 15.24 4.95
C PHE A 391 -13.88 15.30 3.43
N GLY A 392 -13.43 14.26 2.70
CA GLY A 392 -13.42 14.26 1.24
C GLY A 392 -12.28 15.09 0.63
N TRP A 393 -11.37 15.63 1.43
CA TRP A 393 -10.29 16.49 0.94
C TRP A 393 -9.22 15.69 0.21
N GLN A 394 -8.76 16.24 -0.92
CA GLN A 394 -7.72 15.64 -1.75
C GLN A 394 -6.35 16.23 -1.39
N PRO A 395 -5.35 15.41 -1.03
CA PRO A 395 -3.99 15.87 -0.87
C PRO A 395 -3.45 16.40 -2.20
N SER A 396 -2.77 17.56 -2.16
CA SER A 396 -2.08 18.11 -3.31
C SER A 396 -0.89 17.23 -3.72
N ALA A 397 -0.46 17.34 -4.99
CA ALA A 397 0.78 16.73 -5.45
C ALA A 397 1.96 17.19 -4.55
N PRO A 398 2.85 16.27 -4.15
CA PRO A 398 4.02 16.63 -3.36
C PRO A 398 4.97 17.49 -4.19
N ARG A 399 5.65 18.43 -3.52
CA ARG A 399 6.77 19.18 -4.06
C ARG A 399 8.08 18.50 -3.65
N PRO A 400 9.15 18.62 -4.46
CA PRO A 400 10.46 18.12 -4.04
C PRO A 400 10.93 18.81 -2.74
N PRO A 401 11.64 18.09 -1.88
CA PRO A 401 11.97 16.67 -1.97
C PRO A 401 10.75 15.78 -1.65
N PHE A 402 10.52 14.71 -2.43
CA PHE A 402 9.39 13.80 -2.25
C PHE A 402 9.54 12.87 -1.04
N SER A 403 10.76 12.74 -0.55
CA SER A 403 11.15 12.01 0.66
C SER A 403 12.22 12.78 1.40
N PRO A 404 12.39 12.60 2.72
CA PRO A 404 13.55 13.14 3.42
C PRO A 404 14.84 12.73 2.71
N ALA A 405 15.73 13.69 2.49
CA ALA A 405 16.97 13.49 1.74
C ALA A 405 18.16 14.11 2.47
N ARG A 406 19.34 13.59 2.24
CA ARG A 406 20.58 14.18 2.72
C ARG A 406 20.90 15.44 1.92
N ILE A 407 21.58 16.39 2.56
CA ILE A 407 22.01 17.63 1.91
C ILE A 407 22.91 17.33 0.71
N GLU A 408 23.84 16.38 0.84
CA GLU A 408 24.73 15.93 -0.24
C GLU A 408 23.95 15.46 -1.48
N THR A 409 22.83 14.76 -1.27
CA THR A 409 21.96 14.34 -2.37
C THR A 409 21.31 15.53 -3.06
N LEU A 410 20.85 16.52 -2.30
CA LEU A 410 20.23 17.71 -2.87
C LEU A 410 21.23 18.58 -3.63
N MET A 411 22.52 18.57 -3.23
CA MET A 411 23.58 19.26 -3.97
C MET A 411 23.80 18.72 -5.38
N CYS A 412 23.41 17.46 -5.66
CA CYS A 412 23.43 16.93 -7.02
C CYS A 412 22.49 17.69 -7.98
N LEU A 413 21.57 18.50 -7.48
CA LEU A 413 20.69 19.34 -8.31
C LEU A 413 21.40 20.59 -8.85
N ASP A 414 22.42 21.08 -8.15
CA ASP A 414 23.18 22.29 -8.56
C ASP A 414 24.07 22.01 -9.78
N ASP A 415 24.47 20.74 -9.99
CA ASP A 415 25.25 20.30 -11.14
C ASP A 415 24.39 20.10 -12.41
N THR A 416 23.08 20.33 -12.34
CA THR A 416 22.17 20.19 -13.47
C THR A 416 22.04 21.54 -14.18
N PRO A 417 22.37 21.65 -15.49
CA PRO A 417 22.17 22.91 -16.20
C PRO A 417 20.68 23.30 -16.16
N PRO A 418 20.37 24.60 -16.01
CA PRO A 418 18.98 25.06 -16.02
C PRO A 418 18.29 24.64 -17.34
N ALA A 419 17.06 24.13 -17.19
CA ALA A 419 16.25 23.62 -18.29
C ALA A 419 15.80 24.71 -19.28
#